data_a31dcc37e1cdbbd64adfefa5cb6e0f0e
#
_entry.id   a31dcc37e1cdbbd64adfefa5cb6e0f0e
#
_cell.length_a   1.000
_cell.length_b   1.000
_cell.length_c   1.000
_cell.angle_alpha   90.00
_cell.angle_beta   90.00
_cell.angle_gamma   90.00
#
_symmetry.space_group_name_H-M   'P 1'
#
loop_
_entity.id
_entity.type
_entity.pdbx_description
1 polymer ?
#
loop_
_entity_poly.entity_id
_entity_poly.type
_entity_poly.pdbx_seq_one_letter_code
_entity_poly.pdbx_strand_id
1 'polypeptide(L)'
;MEIVNKPYSKAFEDFAKDKEEILCISADLDSSCEIDGFRDRYPHKFISMGMAEQNMMSFSGGLGLAGFRPFIHSFGVFTYRRPYDQLVASIAYPRRKARIMGFLPGITTPGGMTHQAIEDISVMRTLPNMTVLETGDATEVESICEAADSIDGPVYCRMLRGSVPRLFESPLKVGELRTLSEGED
;
A
#
# COMPACT_ATOMS: atom_id res chain seq x y z
N MET A 1 -1.53 -11.71 23.70
CA MET A 1 -1.64 -11.09 22.36
C MET A 1 -0.22 -10.86 21.86
N GLU A 2 0.14 -11.45 20.73
CA GLU A 2 1.45 -11.26 20.11
C GLU A 2 1.56 -9.87 19.49
N ILE A 3 2.71 -9.23 19.63
CA ILE A 3 3.03 -7.96 18.97
C ILE A 3 4.14 -8.24 17.94
N VAL A 4 3.87 -7.97 16.69
CA VAL A 4 4.83 -8.16 15.59
C VAL A 4 5.43 -6.80 15.22
N ASN A 5 6.75 -6.73 15.19
CA ASN A 5 7.46 -5.51 14.82
C ASN A 5 7.75 -5.49 13.32
N LYS A 6 7.32 -4.43 12.64
CA LYS A 6 7.50 -4.22 11.20
C LYS A 6 7.05 -5.43 10.35
N PRO A 7 5.79 -5.89 10.46
CA PRO A 7 5.32 -7.09 9.76
C PRO A 7 5.42 -6.96 8.24
N TYR A 8 5.28 -5.76 7.70
CA TYR A 8 5.34 -5.51 6.26
C TYR A 8 6.72 -5.76 5.66
N SER A 9 7.80 -5.40 6.37
CA SER A 9 9.17 -5.44 5.83
C SER A 9 9.54 -6.81 5.28
N LYS A 10 9.37 -7.85 6.11
CA LYS A 10 9.67 -9.24 5.69
C LYS A 10 8.64 -9.77 4.70
N ALA A 11 7.37 -9.48 4.91
CA ALA A 11 6.28 -9.95 4.06
C ALA A 11 6.44 -9.44 2.61
N PHE A 12 6.74 -8.15 2.43
CA PHE A 12 6.97 -7.59 1.11
C PHE A 12 8.21 -8.19 0.43
N GLU A 13 9.30 -8.40 1.18
CA GLU A 13 10.49 -9.03 0.64
C GLU A 13 10.22 -10.45 0.17
N ASP A 14 9.62 -11.28 1.02
CA ASP A 14 9.31 -12.67 0.68
C ASP A 14 8.34 -12.76 -0.51
N PHE A 15 7.41 -11.83 -0.61
CA PHE A 15 6.48 -11.73 -1.73
C PHE A 15 7.14 -11.33 -3.06
N ALA A 16 8.04 -10.33 -3.02
CA ALA A 16 8.52 -9.64 -4.23
C ALA A 16 9.85 -10.19 -4.78
N LYS A 17 10.69 -10.83 -3.95
CA LYS A 17 12.09 -11.16 -4.27
C LYS A 17 12.26 -11.96 -5.58
N ASP A 18 11.39 -12.93 -5.83
CA ASP A 18 11.48 -13.87 -6.97
C ASP A 18 10.53 -13.52 -8.14
N LYS A 19 9.82 -12.36 -8.08
CA LYS A 19 8.86 -11.92 -9.11
C LYS A 19 9.41 -10.72 -9.87
N GLU A 20 10.03 -10.95 -11.01
CA GLU A 20 10.73 -9.93 -11.80
C GLU A 20 9.87 -8.75 -12.24
N GLU A 21 8.56 -8.97 -12.41
CA GLU A 21 7.60 -7.95 -12.81
C GLU A 21 7.20 -7.00 -11.65
N ILE A 22 7.57 -7.32 -10.40
CA ILE A 22 7.28 -6.47 -9.25
C ILE A 22 8.41 -5.49 -9.02
N LEU A 23 8.05 -4.20 -9.00
CA LEU A 23 8.95 -3.11 -8.70
C LEU A 23 8.48 -2.34 -7.46
N CYS A 24 9.42 -2.06 -6.57
CA CYS A 24 9.21 -1.25 -5.37
C CYS A 24 9.49 0.22 -5.70
N ILE A 25 8.47 1.07 -5.58
CA ILE A 25 8.56 2.49 -5.88
C ILE A 25 8.39 3.29 -4.58
N SER A 26 9.24 4.26 -4.33
CA SER A 26 9.23 5.07 -3.11
C SER A 26 9.30 6.57 -3.40
N ALA A 27 8.64 7.36 -2.55
CA ALA A 27 8.74 8.82 -2.51
C ALA A 27 9.60 9.29 -1.31
N ASP A 28 10.82 8.75 -1.18
CA ASP A 28 11.79 9.09 -0.13
C ASP A 28 11.30 8.81 1.32
N LEU A 29 10.49 7.75 1.49
CA LEU A 29 9.95 7.32 2.78
C LEU A 29 10.29 5.85 3.10
N ASP A 30 11.46 5.38 2.67
CA ASP A 30 11.83 3.96 2.65
C ASP A 30 11.73 3.30 4.02
N SER A 31 12.41 3.84 5.04
CA SER A 31 12.35 3.29 6.41
C SER A 31 10.99 3.50 7.07
N SER A 32 10.30 4.59 6.71
CA SER A 32 8.97 4.89 7.22
C SER A 32 7.88 3.98 6.64
N CYS A 33 8.11 3.43 5.45
CA CYS A 33 7.25 2.45 4.80
C CYS A 33 7.79 1.01 4.93
N GLU A 34 8.80 0.78 5.78
CA GLU A 34 9.38 -0.53 6.09
C GLU A 34 9.96 -1.28 4.86
N ILE A 35 10.49 -0.53 3.88
CA ILE A 35 11.05 -1.06 2.63
C ILE A 35 12.55 -0.78 2.46
N ASP A 36 13.20 -0.19 3.45
CA ASP A 36 14.64 0.08 3.46
C ASP A 36 15.46 -1.22 3.32
N GLY A 37 15.06 -2.29 3.99
CA GLY A 37 15.69 -3.60 3.84
C GLY A 37 15.56 -4.19 2.44
N PHE A 38 14.41 -4.00 1.79
CA PHE A 38 14.22 -4.43 0.40
C PHE A 38 15.09 -3.62 -0.57
N ARG A 39 15.11 -2.28 -0.40
CA ARG A 39 16.00 -1.39 -1.18
C ARG A 39 17.46 -1.85 -1.16
N ASP A 40 17.96 -2.17 0.03
CA ASP A 40 19.37 -2.50 0.23
C ASP A 40 19.74 -3.88 -0.35
N ARG A 41 18.79 -4.85 -0.30
CA ARG A 41 19.02 -6.20 -0.83
C ARG A 41 18.69 -6.38 -2.30
N TYR A 42 17.72 -5.63 -2.82
CA TYR A 42 17.23 -5.73 -4.21
C TYR A 42 17.23 -4.37 -4.92
N PRO A 43 18.39 -3.67 -5.01
CA PRO A 43 18.45 -2.32 -5.57
C PRO A 43 18.01 -2.24 -7.04
N HIS A 44 18.13 -3.33 -7.79
CA HIS A 44 17.68 -3.42 -9.18
C HIS A 44 16.15 -3.48 -9.33
N LYS A 45 15.41 -3.75 -8.25
CA LYS A 45 13.93 -3.77 -8.19
C LYS A 45 13.37 -2.58 -7.42
N PHE A 46 14.22 -1.63 -7.00
CA PHE A 46 13.84 -0.48 -6.21
C PHE A 46 14.09 0.82 -6.97
N ILE A 47 13.09 1.71 -6.98
CA ILE A 47 13.17 3.01 -7.64
C ILE A 47 12.73 4.08 -6.66
N SER A 48 13.67 4.97 -6.29
CA SER A 48 13.35 6.18 -5.55
C SER A 48 13.00 7.31 -6.50
N MET A 49 11.81 7.86 -6.33
CA MET A 49 11.32 9.02 -7.11
C MET A 49 11.58 10.35 -6.40
N GLY A 50 12.13 10.31 -5.17
CA GLY A 50 12.21 11.48 -4.31
C GLY A 50 10.81 11.95 -3.87
N MET A 51 10.74 13.11 -3.22
CA MET A 51 9.46 13.74 -2.81
C MET A 51 8.70 14.32 -4.01
N ALA A 52 8.40 13.49 -5.00
CA ALA A 52 7.78 13.86 -6.27
C ALA A 52 6.60 12.93 -6.59
N GLU A 53 5.59 12.92 -5.73
CA GLU A 53 4.48 11.96 -5.77
C GLU A 53 3.66 12.04 -7.06
N GLN A 54 3.55 13.22 -7.69
CA GLN A 54 2.92 13.37 -9.00
C GLN A 54 3.68 12.59 -10.08
N ASN A 55 5.01 12.75 -10.12
CA ASN A 55 5.87 12.00 -11.04
C ASN A 55 5.82 10.50 -10.72
N MET A 56 5.84 10.13 -9.44
CA MET A 56 5.76 8.75 -8.98
C MET A 56 4.51 8.04 -9.52
N MET A 57 3.33 8.67 -9.44
CA MET A 57 2.09 8.07 -9.95
C MET A 57 2.06 7.97 -11.47
N SER A 58 2.51 9.02 -12.19
CA SER A 58 2.60 8.97 -13.66
C SER A 58 3.58 7.91 -14.14
N PHE A 59 4.76 7.84 -13.53
CA PHE A 59 5.79 6.85 -13.84
C PHE A 59 5.29 5.42 -13.58
N SER A 60 4.63 5.20 -12.44
CA SER A 60 4.05 3.90 -12.09
C SER A 60 2.93 3.47 -13.06
N GLY A 61 2.14 4.41 -13.55
CA GLY A 61 1.18 4.16 -14.63
C GLY A 61 1.85 3.68 -15.91
N GLY A 62 3.01 4.29 -16.26
CA GLY A 62 3.86 3.87 -17.38
C GLY A 62 4.45 2.47 -17.19
N LEU A 63 4.93 2.16 -16.00
CA LEU A 63 5.39 0.80 -15.64
C LEU A 63 4.27 -0.23 -15.80
N GLY A 64 3.06 0.08 -15.33
CA GLY A 64 1.89 -0.78 -15.50
C GLY A 64 1.52 -0.99 -16.98
N LEU A 65 1.72 0.02 -17.84
CA LEU A 65 1.56 -0.12 -19.29
C LEU A 65 2.63 -1.03 -19.91
N ALA A 66 3.85 -0.98 -19.39
CA ALA A 66 4.97 -1.82 -19.84
C ALA A 66 4.90 -3.27 -19.33
N GLY A 67 3.87 -3.63 -18.55
CA GLY A 67 3.67 -4.99 -18.03
C GLY A 67 4.21 -5.25 -16.64
N PHE A 68 4.82 -4.25 -15.99
CA PHE A 68 5.24 -4.35 -14.59
C PHE A 68 4.07 -4.17 -13.62
N ARG A 69 4.26 -4.62 -12.39
CA ARG A 69 3.35 -4.42 -11.28
C ARG A 69 4.03 -3.56 -10.21
N PRO A 70 3.92 -2.22 -10.28
CA PRO A 70 4.54 -1.33 -9.31
C PRO A 70 3.80 -1.39 -7.97
N PHE A 71 4.56 -1.59 -6.89
CA PHE A 71 4.15 -1.38 -5.51
C PHE A 71 4.68 -0.02 -5.06
N ILE A 72 3.76 0.92 -4.86
CA ILE A 72 4.03 2.35 -4.65
C ILE A 72 3.91 2.65 -3.17
N HIS A 73 4.99 3.12 -2.53
CA HIS A 73 5.06 3.31 -1.09
C HIS A 73 5.18 4.78 -0.73
N SER A 74 4.26 5.26 0.08
CA SER A 74 4.32 6.58 0.69
C SER A 74 3.36 6.65 1.89
N PHE A 75 3.30 7.78 2.59
CA PHE A 75 2.23 8.00 3.54
C PHE A 75 0.88 8.16 2.81
N GLY A 76 -0.18 7.64 3.42
CA GLY A 76 -1.51 7.67 2.83
C GLY A 76 -1.89 9.04 2.29
N VAL A 77 -1.69 10.09 3.09
CA VAL A 77 -1.97 11.48 2.71
C VAL A 77 -1.27 11.93 1.42
N PHE A 78 -0.07 11.45 1.16
CA PHE A 78 0.72 11.83 -0.02
C PHE A 78 0.40 11.00 -1.25
N THR A 79 -0.28 9.86 -1.08
CA THR A 79 -0.68 9.02 -2.22
C THR A 79 -1.91 9.54 -2.95
N TYR A 80 -2.70 10.46 -2.37
CA TYR A 80 -3.89 11.00 -3.03
C TYR A 80 -3.95 12.52 -3.10
N ARG A 81 -3.58 13.26 -2.03
CA ARG A 81 -3.73 14.74 -2.08
C ARG A 81 -2.85 15.40 -3.13
N ARG A 82 -1.57 15.02 -3.17
CA ARG A 82 -0.61 15.63 -4.09
C ARG A 82 -0.78 15.14 -5.52
N PRO A 83 -0.87 13.82 -5.77
CA PRO A 83 -0.85 13.27 -7.13
C PRO A 83 -2.24 12.86 -7.65
N TYR A 84 -3.33 13.47 -7.17
CA TYR A 84 -4.68 13.01 -7.49
C TYR A 84 -4.95 12.90 -8.99
N ASP A 85 -4.61 13.95 -9.74
CA ASP A 85 -4.80 13.96 -11.20
C ASP A 85 -4.00 12.86 -11.89
N GLN A 86 -2.73 12.68 -11.51
CA GLN A 86 -1.86 11.64 -12.06
C GLN A 86 -2.34 10.22 -11.68
N LEU A 87 -2.82 10.05 -10.45
CA LEU A 87 -3.43 8.80 -10.01
C LEU A 87 -4.67 8.47 -10.86
N VAL A 88 -5.53 9.44 -11.10
CA VAL A 88 -6.73 9.30 -11.94
C VAL A 88 -6.35 8.94 -13.36
N ALA A 89 -5.56 9.79 -14.02
CA ALA A 89 -5.28 9.71 -15.45
C ALA A 89 -4.35 8.56 -15.83
N SER A 90 -3.33 8.26 -14.97
CA SER A 90 -2.29 7.30 -15.31
C SER A 90 -2.54 5.89 -14.76
N ILE A 91 -3.34 5.76 -13.71
CA ILE A 91 -3.55 4.48 -13.02
C ILE A 91 -5.01 4.05 -13.03
N ALA A 92 -5.93 4.88 -12.51
CA ALA A 92 -7.31 4.45 -12.27
C ALA A 92 -8.11 4.30 -13.57
N TYR A 93 -8.19 5.32 -14.41
CA TYR A 93 -8.92 5.25 -15.67
C TYR A 93 -8.40 4.15 -16.61
N PRO A 94 -7.08 4.03 -16.86
CA PRO A 94 -6.57 2.99 -17.73
C PRO A 94 -6.49 1.62 -17.05
N ARG A 95 -6.99 1.47 -15.81
CA ARG A 95 -7.07 0.22 -15.04
C ARG A 95 -5.72 -0.49 -14.90
N ARG A 96 -4.65 0.26 -14.54
CA ARG A 96 -3.31 -0.30 -14.36
C ARG A 96 -3.21 -1.13 -13.08
N LYS A 97 -2.48 -2.26 -13.15
CA LYS A 97 -2.18 -3.10 -11.98
C LYS A 97 -1.10 -2.47 -11.09
N ALA A 98 -1.43 -1.35 -10.48
CA ALA A 98 -0.58 -0.67 -9.50
C ALA A 98 -1.12 -0.91 -8.08
N ARG A 99 -0.20 -1.11 -7.12
CA ARG A 99 -0.52 -1.33 -5.70
C ARG A 99 -0.01 -0.15 -4.91
N ILE A 100 -0.92 0.64 -4.36
CA ILE A 100 -0.62 1.88 -3.65
C ILE A 100 -0.68 1.59 -2.16
N MET A 101 0.49 1.51 -1.53
CA MET A 101 0.67 1.18 -0.12
C MET A 101 0.74 2.48 0.68
N GLY A 102 -0.42 2.93 1.19
CA GLY A 102 -0.60 4.16 1.95
C GLY A 102 -0.41 3.95 3.45
N PHE A 103 0.79 4.26 3.95
CA PHE A 103 1.12 4.15 5.38
C PHE A 103 0.58 5.32 6.19
N LEU A 104 0.40 5.11 7.50
CA LEU A 104 -0.13 6.09 8.44
C LEU A 104 -1.53 6.62 8.05
N PRO A 105 -2.51 5.74 7.82
CA PRO A 105 -3.87 6.17 7.52
C PRO A 105 -4.53 6.82 8.76
N GLY A 106 -5.56 7.62 8.52
CA GLY A 106 -6.33 8.27 9.57
C GLY A 106 -5.49 9.23 10.42
N ILE A 107 -5.65 9.13 11.74
CA ILE A 107 -4.98 9.99 12.74
C ILE A 107 -3.82 9.27 13.44
N THR A 108 -3.22 8.26 12.83
CA THR A 108 -2.19 7.41 13.44
C THR A 108 -0.81 8.07 13.55
N THR A 109 -0.65 9.31 13.09
CA THR A 109 0.59 10.08 13.19
C THR A 109 0.38 11.39 13.95
N PRO A 110 1.38 11.87 14.74
CA PRO A 110 1.31 13.17 15.40
C PRO A 110 1.52 14.36 14.46
N GLY A 111 1.77 14.16 13.17
CA GLY A 111 2.09 15.20 12.20
C GLY A 111 0.95 16.16 11.85
N GLY A 112 -0.23 16.00 12.44
CA GLY A 112 -1.40 16.84 12.18
C GLY A 112 -1.94 16.68 10.76
N MET A 113 -2.79 17.61 10.33
CA MET A 113 -3.52 17.52 9.04
C MET A 113 -2.62 17.36 7.81
N THR A 114 -1.37 17.77 7.88
CA THR A 114 -0.42 17.64 6.76
C THR A 114 0.04 16.20 6.55
N HIS A 115 -0.09 15.34 7.57
CA HIS A 115 0.36 13.95 7.55
C HIS A 115 -0.76 12.94 7.85
N GLN A 116 -1.96 13.41 8.19
CA GLN A 116 -3.11 12.57 8.53
C GLN A 116 -4.01 12.37 7.31
N ALA A 117 -4.27 11.12 6.95
CA ALA A 117 -5.11 10.72 5.81
C ALA A 117 -6.50 10.32 6.31
N ILE A 118 -7.39 11.30 6.50
CA ILE A 118 -8.74 11.07 7.06
C ILE A 118 -9.82 10.96 5.98
N GLU A 119 -9.62 11.56 4.81
CA GLU A 119 -10.55 11.55 3.69
C GLU A 119 -10.18 10.55 2.57
N ASP A 120 -9.09 9.83 2.72
CA ASP A 120 -8.50 8.94 1.71
C ASP A 120 -9.47 7.86 1.21
N ILE A 121 -10.21 7.20 2.10
CA ILE A 121 -11.21 6.19 1.70
C ILE A 121 -12.26 6.82 0.78
N SER A 122 -12.79 7.98 1.15
CA SER A 122 -13.82 8.66 0.37
C SER A 122 -13.30 9.04 -1.02
N VAL A 123 -12.10 9.61 -1.09
CA VAL A 123 -11.46 10.02 -2.34
C VAL A 123 -11.13 8.81 -3.22
N MET A 124 -10.53 7.76 -2.66
CA MET A 124 -10.13 6.58 -3.42
C MET A 124 -11.34 5.78 -3.94
N ARG A 125 -12.44 5.72 -3.17
CA ARG A 125 -13.67 5.03 -3.59
C ARG A 125 -14.41 5.72 -4.74
N THR A 126 -14.16 6.98 -5.01
CA THR A 126 -14.74 7.68 -6.17
C THR A 126 -14.04 7.37 -7.48
N LEU A 127 -12.82 6.81 -7.41
CA LEU A 127 -12.04 6.50 -8.60
C LEU A 127 -12.55 5.24 -9.30
N PRO A 128 -12.70 5.26 -10.63
CA PRO A 128 -13.11 4.07 -11.37
C PRO A 128 -12.04 2.98 -11.24
N ASN A 129 -12.49 1.73 -11.18
CA ASN A 129 -11.65 0.53 -11.09
C ASN A 129 -10.82 0.41 -9.80
N MET A 130 -10.83 1.38 -8.90
CA MET A 130 -10.04 1.36 -7.66
C MET A 130 -10.66 0.41 -6.63
N THR A 131 -9.87 -0.53 -6.13
CA THR A 131 -10.20 -1.31 -4.94
C THR A 131 -9.51 -0.70 -3.73
N VAL A 132 -10.22 -0.59 -2.61
CA VAL A 132 -9.67 -0.09 -1.34
C VAL A 132 -9.63 -1.23 -0.34
N LEU A 133 -8.45 -1.52 0.20
CA LEU A 133 -8.20 -2.48 1.26
C LEU A 133 -7.66 -1.77 2.50
N GLU A 134 -7.93 -2.32 3.67
CA GLU A 134 -7.39 -1.84 4.94
C GLU A 134 -6.89 -3.01 5.77
N THR A 135 -5.77 -2.83 6.46
CA THR A 135 -5.21 -3.83 7.37
C THR A 135 -5.56 -3.46 8.81
N GLY A 136 -6.05 -4.42 9.59
CA GLY A 136 -6.43 -4.26 11.00
C GLY A 136 -5.47 -4.90 11.99
N ASP A 137 -4.61 -5.83 11.52
CA ASP A 137 -3.68 -6.57 12.38
C ASP A 137 -2.40 -6.98 11.64
N ALA A 138 -1.47 -7.65 12.35
CA ALA A 138 -0.20 -8.10 11.79
C ALA A 138 -0.37 -9.16 10.69
N THR A 139 -1.29 -10.10 10.86
CA THR A 139 -1.55 -11.17 9.87
C THR A 139 -2.09 -10.59 8.56
N GLU A 140 -2.93 -9.58 8.64
CA GLU A 140 -3.43 -8.88 7.46
C GLU A 140 -2.33 -8.07 6.77
N VAL A 141 -1.46 -7.41 7.54
CA VAL A 141 -0.28 -6.72 6.97
C VAL A 141 0.66 -7.70 6.28
N GLU A 142 0.91 -8.88 6.87
CA GLU A 142 1.77 -9.91 6.29
C GLU A 142 1.21 -10.50 4.99
N SER A 143 -0.11 -10.53 4.82
CA SER A 143 -0.78 -11.13 3.64
C SER A 143 -1.31 -10.12 2.62
N ILE A 144 -1.18 -8.82 2.88
CA ILE A 144 -1.77 -7.78 2.02
C ILE A 144 -1.23 -7.78 0.59
N CYS A 145 0.05 -8.15 0.41
CA CYS A 145 0.69 -8.14 -0.91
C CYS A 145 0.04 -9.17 -1.85
N GLU A 146 -0.16 -10.40 -1.39
CA GLU A 146 -0.84 -11.44 -2.14
C GLU A 146 -2.31 -11.07 -2.40
N ALA A 147 -3.00 -10.56 -1.38
CA ALA A 147 -4.39 -10.14 -1.49
C ALA A 147 -4.54 -9.02 -2.53
N ALA A 148 -3.71 -7.97 -2.46
CA ALA A 148 -3.73 -6.88 -3.41
C ALA A 148 -3.33 -7.32 -4.83
N ASP A 149 -2.34 -8.20 -4.95
CA ASP A 149 -1.85 -8.66 -6.26
C ASP A 149 -2.85 -9.57 -7.00
N SER A 150 -3.71 -10.25 -6.26
CA SER A 150 -4.79 -11.08 -6.82
C SER A 150 -5.88 -10.27 -7.55
N ILE A 151 -5.98 -8.96 -7.28
CA ILE A 151 -7.02 -8.09 -7.82
C ILE A 151 -6.62 -7.57 -9.20
N ASP A 152 -7.55 -7.67 -10.16
CA ASP A 152 -7.35 -7.10 -11.48
C ASP A 152 -7.75 -5.62 -11.49
N GLY A 153 -6.76 -4.74 -11.64
CA GLY A 153 -6.91 -3.28 -11.57
C GLY A 153 -6.08 -2.67 -10.44
N PRO A 154 -6.21 -1.35 -10.22
CA PRO A 154 -5.49 -0.64 -9.17
C PRO A 154 -6.05 -0.94 -7.78
N VAL A 155 -5.14 -1.00 -6.79
CA VAL A 155 -5.50 -1.24 -5.39
C VAL A 155 -4.85 -0.18 -4.51
N TYR A 156 -5.63 0.44 -3.64
CA TYR A 156 -5.16 1.27 -2.54
C TYR A 156 -5.25 0.49 -1.24
N CYS A 157 -4.12 0.31 -0.57
CA CYS A 157 -4.01 -0.38 0.70
C CYS A 157 -3.70 0.63 1.81
N ARG A 158 -4.55 0.70 2.83
CA ARG A 158 -4.30 1.44 4.07
C ARG A 158 -3.48 0.56 5.00
N MET A 159 -2.25 0.98 5.30
CA MET A 159 -1.23 0.15 5.91
C MET A 159 -0.95 0.54 7.35
N LEU A 160 -1.05 -0.42 8.27
CA LEU A 160 -0.44 -0.34 9.59
C LEU A 160 1.08 -0.49 9.48
N ARG A 161 1.80 0.02 10.47
CA ARG A 161 3.27 -0.08 10.55
C ARG A 161 3.78 -0.14 12.00
N GLY A 162 5.06 -0.44 12.15
CA GLY A 162 5.72 -0.50 13.44
C GLY A 162 5.33 -1.74 14.22
N SER A 163 4.95 -1.56 15.48
CA SER A 163 4.53 -2.66 16.35
C SER A 163 3.03 -2.88 16.21
N VAL A 164 2.63 -3.96 15.57
CA VAL A 164 1.24 -4.27 15.24
C VAL A 164 0.79 -5.53 16.00
N PRO A 165 -0.38 -5.51 16.65
CA PRO A 165 -0.92 -6.70 17.31
C PRO A 165 -1.36 -7.74 16.29
N ARG A 166 -1.25 -9.02 16.64
CA ARG A 166 -1.84 -10.14 15.89
C ARG A 166 -3.19 -10.51 16.54
N LEU A 167 -4.25 -10.37 15.75
CA LEU A 167 -5.62 -10.70 16.16
C LEU A 167 -6.14 -11.95 15.46
N PHE A 168 -5.69 -12.17 14.22
CA PHE A 168 -6.15 -13.28 13.37
C PHE A 168 -4.99 -14.23 13.05
N GLU A 169 -5.32 -15.52 12.84
CA GLU A 169 -4.36 -16.54 12.41
C GLU A 169 -4.37 -16.77 10.90
N SER A 170 -5.53 -16.52 10.26
CA SER A 170 -5.68 -16.74 8.81
C SER A 170 -5.35 -15.48 8.00
N PRO A 171 -4.76 -15.63 6.80
CA PRO A 171 -4.48 -14.51 5.89
C PRO A 171 -5.73 -13.70 5.52
N LEU A 172 -5.51 -12.43 5.11
CA LEU A 172 -6.55 -11.58 4.55
C LEU A 172 -7.13 -12.21 3.27
N LYS A 173 -8.47 -12.27 3.21
CA LYS A 173 -9.19 -12.69 2.00
C LYS A 173 -10.09 -11.55 1.53
N VAL A 174 -9.92 -11.16 0.29
CA VAL A 174 -10.70 -10.07 -0.32
C VAL A 174 -12.19 -10.45 -0.37
N GLY A 175 -13.04 -9.56 0.16
CA GLY A 175 -14.49 -9.76 0.18
C GLY A 175 -15.03 -10.58 1.36
N GLU A 176 -14.17 -11.07 2.26
CA GLU A 176 -14.59 -11.73 3.49
C GLU A 176 -14.64 -10.74 4.67
N LEU A 177 -15.69 -10.82 5.46
CA LEU A 177 -15.82 -10.11 6.74
C LEU A 177 -15.20 -10.94 7.86
N ARG A 178 -14.61 -10.25 8.83
CA ARG A 178 -14.08 -10.88 10.05
C ARG A 178 -14.82 -10.35 11.27
N THR A 179 -15.36 -11.25 12.06
CA THR A 179 -16.02 -10.91 13.32
C THR A 179 -14.96 -10.72 14.40
N LEU A 180 -14.90 -9.53 15.00
CA LEU A 180 -14.02 -9.21 16.13
C LEU A 180 -14.67 -9.55 17.47
N SER A 181 -15.97 -9.34 17.58
CA SER A 181 -16.77 -9.67 18.76
C SER A 181 -18.21 -9.94 18.34
N GLU A 182 -18.85 -10.87 19.01
CA GLU A 182 -20.29 -11.08 18.85
C GLU A 182 -21.07 -9.97 19.58
N GLY A 183 -22.21 -9.54 19.02
CA GLY A 183 -23.17 -8.64 19.64
C GLY A 183 -24.43 -9.37 20.08
N GLU A 184 -25.23 -8.72 20.91
CA GLU A 184 -26.51 -9.27 21.40
C GLU A 184 -27.75 -8.49 20.90
N ASP A 185 -27.58 -7.47 20.06
CA ASP A 185 -28.58 -6.54 19.52
C ASP A 185 -28.94 -6.77 18.06
#